data_cfeb2bdbfbc9e127882f29433beb4321
#
_entry.id   cfeb2bdbfbc9e127882f29433beb4321
#
_cell.length_a   1.000
_cell.length_b   1.000
_cell.length_c   1.000
_cell.angle_alpha   90.00
_cell.angle_beta   90.00
_cell.angle_gamma   90.00
#
_symmetry.space_group_name_H-M   'P 1'
#
loop_
_entity.id
_entity.type
_entity.pdbx_description
1 polymer ?
#
loop_
_entity_poly.entity_id
_entity_poly.type
_entity_poly.pdbx_seq_one_letter_code
_entity_poly.pdbx_strand_id
1 'polypeptide(L)'
;MNNVILTDCDGVLLNWRDSFDSWMMRQHGIFATGDVRVYDQTERYEDPEIWKKITEFNASANIGWLPPLYDSVKYVRKIYEELGIKFTVITSLSLNPYAQKLRTQNLTNIFGKDVFDEFIYLDTGEDKDVILGKYAEYYPGAYWIEDKVKNAVDGAEVGLQPLLIKHPHIKTENTEGIPKMSNWRMVYETIVG
;
A
#
# COMPACT_ATOMS: atom_id res chain seq x y z
N MET A 1 -19.06 11.36 -9.69
CA MET A 1 -18.04 10.92 -8.71
C MET A 1 -17.60 9.54 -9.17
N ASN A 2 -16.31 9.24 -9.20
CA ASN A 2 -15.84 7.90 -9.56
C ASN A 2 -16.33 6.89 -8.51
N ASN A 3 -16.82 5.73 -8.96
CA ASN A 3 -17.28 4.68 -8.06
C ASN A 3 -16.12 3.78 -7.55
N VAL A 4 -14.87 4.15 -7.87
CA VAL A 4 -13.66 3.40 -7.56
C VAL A 4 -12.60 4.33 -6.97
N ILE A 5 -11.92 3.85 -5.93
CA ILE A 5 -10.69 4.41 -5.38
C ILE A 5 -9.56 3.43 -5.71
N LEU A 6 -8.47 3.94 -6.28
CA LEU A 6 -7.23 3.18 -6.46
C LEU A 6 -6.43 3.25 -5.16
N THR A 7 -5.83 2.15 -4.73
CA THR A 7 -5.07 2.12 -3.47
C THR A 7 -3.87 1.18 -3.56
N ASP A 8 -2.76 1.57 -2.96
CA ASP A 8 -1.72 0.60 -2.60
C ASP A 8 -2.18 -0.28 -1.43
N CYS A 9 -1.42 -1.31 -1.15
CA CYS A 9 -1.69 -2.26 -0.07
C CYS A 9 -0.74 -2.08 1.12
N ASP A 10 0.56 -2.23 0.85
CA ASP A 10 1.60 -2.27 1.88
C ASP A 10 1.94 -0.87 2.39
N GLY A 11 1.81 -0.62 3.68
CA GLY A 11 1.94 0.73 4.25
C GLY A 11 0.70 1.62 4.05
N VAL A 12 -0.34 1.13 3.37
CA VAL A 12 -1.60 1.84 3.15
C VAL A 12 -2.78 1.11 3.79
N LEU A 13 -3.09 -0.09 3.33
CA LEU A 13 -4.15 -0.94 3.91
C LEU A 13 -3.62 -1.83 5.03
N LEU A 14 -2.44 -2.41 4.82
CA LEU A 14 -1.80 -3.40 5.70
C LEU A 14 -0.45 -2.91 6.22
N ASN A 15 -0.11 -3.34 7.43
CA ASN A 15 1.17 -3.04 8.07
C ASN A 15 2.23 -4.08 7.67
N TRP A 16 2.77 -3.92 6.46
CA TRP A 16 3.81 -4.78 5.92
C TRP A 16 5.13 -4.63 6.71
N ARG A 17 5.53 -3.40 7.03
CA ARG A 17 6.83 -3.08 7.62
C ARG A 17 7.07 -3.78 8.95
N ASP A 18 6.16 -3.63 9.91
CA ASP A 18 6.33 -4.25 11.23
C ASP A 18 6.23 -5.78 11.14
N SER A 19 5.46 -6.28 10.15
CA SER A 19 5.36 -7.72 9.89
C SER A 19 6.66 -8.26 9.32
N PHE A 20 7.30 -7.54 8.40
CA PHE A 20 8.61 -7.88 7.87
C PHE A 20 9.70 -7.84 8.95
N ASP A 21 9.74 -6.76 9.74
CA ASP A 21 10.69 -6.62 10.86
C ASP A 21 10.54 -7.78 11.85
N SER A 22 9.31 -8.15 12.19
CA SER A 22 9.02 -9.29 13.07
C SER A 22 9.43 -10.65 12.46
N TRP A 23 9.25 -10.80 11.14
CA TRP A 23 9.67 -12.00 10.42
C TRP A 23 11.19 -12.09 10.34
N MET A 24 11.89 -11.01 10.04
CA MET A 24 13.36 -10.94 10.03
C MET A 24 13.96 -11.37 11.37
N MET A 25 13.41 -10.86 12.45
CA MET A 25 13.85 -11.23 13.80
C MET A 25 13.60 -12.72 14.08
N ARG A 26 12.42 -13.25 13.77
CA ARG A 26 12.06 -14.64 14.08
C ARG A 26 12.75 -15.68 13.20
N GLN A 27 12.94 -15.39 11.91
CA GLN A 27 13.49 -16.36 10.96
C GLN A 27 15.01 -16.26 10.83
N HIS A 28 15.56 -15.07 10.97
CA HIS A 28 17.00 -14.82 10.71
C HIS A 28 17.75 -14.29 11.92
N GLY A 29 17.07 -13.91 13.01
CA GLY A 29 17.71 -13.29 14.18
C GLY A 29 18.26 -11.89 13.91
N ILE A 30 17.80 -11.24 12.84
CA ILE A 30 18.28 -9.94 12.37
C ILE A 30 17.29 -8.84 12.77
N PHE A 31 17.80 -7.78 13.37
CA PHE A 31 17.04 -6.60 13.74
C PHE A 31 17.35 -5.45 12.78
N ALA A 32 16.36 -4.60 12.53
CA ALA A 32 16.61 -3.33 11.88
C ALA A 32 17.46 -2.43 12.78
N THR A 33 18.60 -1.97 12.28
CA THR A 33 19.53 -1.08 12.99
C THR A 33 19.40 0.37 12.54
N GLY A 34 18.88 0.58 11.34
CA GLY A 34 18.70 1.89 10.74
C GLY A 34 17.50 2.67 11.28
N ASP A 35 17.46 3.96 10.95
CA ASP A 35 16.41 4.89 11.36
C ASP A 35 15.05 4.46 10.82
N VAL A 36 14.03 4.44 11.65
CA VAL A 36 12.63 4.19 11.26
C VAL A 36 12.08 5.21 10.25
N ARG A 37 12.76 6.35 10.11
CA ARG A 37 12.45 7.40 9.13
C ARG A 37 12.97 7.11 7.73
N VAL A 38 13.70 6.04 7.54
CA VAL A 38 14.21 5.61 6.24
C VAL A 38 13.21 4.64 5.60
N TYR A 39 12.88 4.86 4.32
CA TYR A 39 12.00 3.99 3.55
C TYR A 39 12.74 2.73 3.10
N ASP A 40 13.95 2.92 2.56
CA ASP A 40 14.75 1.85 1.96
C ASP A 40 15.19 0.83 3.01
N GLN A 41 14.83 -0.43 2.80
CA GLN A 41 15.20 -1.52 3.69
C GLN A 41 16.71 -1.79 3.66
N THR A 42 17.41 -1.48 2.57
CA THR A 42 18.87 -1.62 2.48
C THR A 42 19.61 -0.71 3.46
N GLU A 43 19.03 0.44 3.76
CA GLU A 43 19.57 1.37 4.76
C GLU A 43 19.14 1.03 6.21
N ARG A 44 18.05 0.25 6.35
CA ARG A 44 17.55 -0.18 7.67
C ARG A 44 18.21 -1.44 8.17
N TYR A 45 18.69 -2.27 7.28
CA TYR A 45 19.31 -3.56 7.61
C TYR A 45 20.73 -3.61 7.06
N GLU A 46 21.70 -3.91 7.90
CA GLU A 46 23.08 -4.18 7.51
C GLU A 46 23.21 -5.61 6.96
N ASP A 47 22.44 -5.90 5.90
CA ASP A 47 22.35 -7.21 5.30
C ASP A 47 22.44 -7.13 3.76
N PRO A 48 23.53 -7.64 3.15
CA PRO A 48 23.71 -7.59 1.70
C PRO A 48 22.65 -8.40 0.91
N GLU A 49 21.96 -9.34 1.58
CA GLU A 49 20.91 -10.16 0.98
C GLU A 49 19.49 -9.65 1.29
N ILE A 50 19.33 -8.41 1.75
CA ILE A 50 18.02 -7.88 2.19
C ILE A 50 16.96 -8.00 1.09
N TRP A 51 17.29 -7.74 -0.18
CA TRP A 51 16.34 -7.88 -1.28
C TRP A 51 15.85 -9.31 -1.48
N LYS A 52 16.72 -10.29 -1.30
CA LYS A 52 16.35 -11.71 -1.32
C LYS A 52 15.37 -12.02 -0.19
N LYS A 53 15.61 -11.49 1.01
CA LYS A 53 14.73 -11.67 2.18
C LYS A 53 13.37 -10.98 1.99
N ILE A 54 13.33 -9.81 1.37
CA ILE A 54 12.08 -9.15 0.98
C ILE A 54 11.28 -10.05 0.03
N THR A 55 11.93 -10.58 -1.01
CA THR A 55 11.29 -11.49 -1.98
C THR A 55 10.80 -12.78 -1.31
N GLU A 56 11.59 -13.36 -0.40
CA GLU A 56 11.21 -14.54 0.38
C GLU A 56 9.98 -14.26 1.26
N PHE A 57 9.97 -13.13 1.96
CA PHE A 57 8.84 -12.72 2.79
C PHE A 57 7.58 -12.53 1.95
N ASN A 58 7.67 -11.82 0.83
CA ASN A 58 6.56 -11.54 -0.08
C ASN A 58 6.02 -12.83 -0.74
N ALA A 59 6.83 -13.87 -0.87
CA ALA A 59 6.40 -15.18 -1.36
C ALA A 59 5.99 -16.16 -0.25
N SER A 60 6.17 -15.80 1.01
CA SER A 60 5.90 -16.68 2.16
C SER A 60 4.42 -16.69 2.57
N ALA A 61 4.06 -17.70 3.40
CA ALA A 61 2.71 -17.76 3.99
C ALA A 61 2.38 -16.54 4.88
N ASN A 62 3.39 -15.83 5.40
CA ASN A 62 3.17 -14.66 6.26
C ASN A 62 2.39 -13.55 5.56
N ILE A 63 2.51 -13.46 4.22
CA ILE A 63 1.82 -12.44 3.44
C ILE A 63 0.28 -12.54 3.50
N GLY A 64 -0.24 -13.70 3.87
CA GLY A 64 -1.67 -13.95 4.08
C GLY A 64 -2.20 -13.53 5.46
N TRP A 65 -1.34 -12.98 6.34
CA TRP A 65 -1.67 -12.70 7.75
C TRP A 65 -1.17 -11.34 8.22
N LEU A 66 -0.95 -10.40 7.32
CA LEU A 66 -0.55 -9.05 7.70
C LEU A 66 -1.69 -8.35 8.45
N PRO A 67 -1.41 -7.66 9.56
CA PRO A 67 -2.40 -6.88 10.26
C PRO A 67 -2.80 -5.62 9.46
N PRO A 68 -4.00 -5.08 9.67
CA PRO A 68 -4.40 -3.82 9.06
C PRO A 68 -3.56 -2.66 9.58
N LEU A 69 -3.40 -1.63 8.75
CA LEU A 69 -2.72 -0.40 9.13
C LEU A 69 -3.68 0.52 9.90
N TYR A 70 -3.33 0.90 11.12
CA TYR A 70 -4.08 1.87 11.95
C TYR A 70 -5.60 1.66 11.94
N ASP A 71 -6.34 2.68 11.49
CA ASP A 71 -7.79 2.72 11.41
C ASP A 71 -8.36 2.35 10.01
N SER A 72 -7.52 1.73 9.15
CA SER A 72 -7.90 1.39 7.76
C SER A 72 -9.19 0.57 7.67
N VAL A 73 -9.36 -0.46 8.50
CA VAL A 73 -10.57 -1.31 8.48
C VAL A 73 -11.83 -0.49 8.65
N LYS A 74 -11.83 0.41 9.63
CA LYS A 74 -12.99 1.22 9.96
C LYS A 74 -13.40 2.13 8.80
N TYR A 75 -12.44 2.85 8.22
CA TYR A 75 -12.78 3.91 7.26
C TYR A 75 -12.87 3.40 5.82
N VAL A 76 -12.11 2.37 5.44
CA VAL A 76 -12.30 1.68 4.15
C VAL A 76 -13.71 1.08 4.07
N ARG A 77 -14.14 0.37 5.12
CA ARG A 77 -15.51 -0.15 5.18
C ARG A 77 -16.56 0.95 5.19
N LYS A 78 -16.31 2.03 5.93
CA LYS A 78 -17.21 3.17 5.99
C LYS A 78 -17.38 3.86 4.62
N ILE A 79 -16.30 4.03 3.85
CA ILE A 79 -16.35 4.54 2.48
C ILE A 79 -17.24 3.63 1.62
N TYR A 80 -17.03 2.32 1.69
CA TYR A 80 -17.85 1.37 0.95
C TYR A 80 -19.32 1.38 1.38
N GLU A 81 -19.58 1.29 2.67
CA GLU A 81 -20.94 1.16 3.23
C GLU A 81 -21.79 2.43 3.05
N GLU A 82 -21.19 3.61 3.16
CA GLU A 82 -21.91 4.89 3.08
C GLU A 82 -21.95 5.49 1.68
N LEU A 83 -20.89 5.29 0.86
CA LEU A 83 -20.76 5.93 -0.45
C LEU A 83 -20.90 4.94 -1.62
N GLY A 84 -20.90 3.64 -1.36
CA GLY A 84 -20.92 2.61 -2.40
C GLY A 84 -19.65 2.56 -3.26
N ILE A 85 -18.56 3.21 -2.81
CA ILE A 85 -17.30 3.27 -3.55
C ILE A 85 -16.47 2.01 -3.24
N LYS A 86 -16.01 1.32 -4.29
CA LYS A 86 -15.15 0.16 -4.18
C LYS A 86 -13.67 0.52 -4.33
N PHE A 87 -12.81 -0.42 -3.98
CA PHE A 87 -11.37 -0.25 -4.05
C PHE A 87 -10.74 -1.18 -5.09
N THR A 88 -9.91 -0.63 -5.97
CA THR A 88 -8.98 -1.38 -6.80
C THR A 88 -7.59 -1.30 -6.17
N VAL A 89 -7.05 -2.45 -5.80
CA VAL A 89 -5.72 -2.56 -5.17
C VAL A 89 -4.66 -2.72 -6.24
N ILE A 90 -3.64 -1.85 -6.23
CA ILE A 90 -2.46 -1.91 -7.11
C ILE A 90 -1.22 -2.01 -6.24
N THR A 91 -0.60 -3.18 -6.16
CA THR A 91 0.49 -3.46 -5.21
C THR A 91 1.64 -4.25 -5.82
N SER A 92 2.88 -3.82 -5.53
CA SER A 92 4.12 -4.47 -5.98
C SER A 92 4.52 -5.56 -4.97
N LEU A 93 3.85 -6.71 -5.07
CA LEU A 93 4.04 -7.84 -4.16
C LEU A 93 4.97 -8.92 -4.72
N SER A 94 4.51 -9.63 -5.72
CA SER A 94 5.16 -10.77 -6.37
C SER A 94 4.28 -11.29 -7.52
N LEU A 95 4.91 -11.82 -8.55
CA LEU A 95 4.21 -12.55 -9.63
C LEU A 95 3.86 -14.00 -9.25
N ASN A 96 4.20 -14.46 -8.04
CA ASN A 96 3.82 -15.79 -7.56
C ASN A 96 2.31 -15.86 -7.29
N PRO A 97 1.54 -16.72 -8.02
CA PRO A 97 0.09 -16.80 -7.86
C PRO A 97 -0.38 -17.22 -6.47
N TYR A 98 0.46 -17.98 -5.75
CA TYR A 98 0.16 -18.39 -4.38
C TYR A 98 0.23 -17.19 -3.42
N ALA A 99 1.26 -16.35 -3.54
CA ALA A 99 1.38 -15.12 -2.75
C ALA A 99 0.21 -14.16 -3.03
N GLN A 100 -0.15 -13.98 -4.30
CA GLN A 100 -1.28 -13.16 -4.71
C GLN A 100 -2.61 -13.66 -4.10
N LYS A 101 -2.84 -14.99 -4.16
CA LYS A 101 -4.02 -15.61 -3.54
C LYS A 101 -4.06 -15.37 -2.03
N LEU A 102 -2.94 -15.54 -1.34
CA LEU A 102 -2.87 -15.30 0.11
C LEU A 102 -3.12 -13.85 0.46
N ARG A 103 -2.55 -12.89 -0.29
CA ARG A 103 -2.79 -11.46 -0.10
C ARG A 103 -4.25 -11.10 -0.35
N THR A 104 -4.87 -11.60 -1.43
CA THR A 104 -6.30 -11.41 -1.70
C THR A 104 -7.14 -11.94 -0.54
N GLN A 105 -6.84 -13.14 -0.03
CA GLN A 105 -7.55 -13.70 1.11
C GLN A 105 -7.37 -12.86 2.38
N ASN A 106 -6.16 -12.38 2.66
CA ASN A 106 -5.91 -11.50 3.80
C ASN A 106 -6.77 -10.23 3.73
N LEU A 107 -6.73 -9.53 2.61
CA LEU A 107 -7.52 -8.31 2.41
C LEU A 107 -9.02 -8.56 2.51
N THR A 108 -9.53 -9.58 1.83
CA THR A 108 -10.97 -9.89 1.84
C THR A 108 -11.46 -10.36 3.21
N ASN A 109 -10.63 -11.06 3.98
CA ASN A 109 -10.97 -11.46 5.36
C ASN A 109 -11.03 -10.26 6.32
N ILE A 110 -10.15 -9.27 6.15
CA ILE A 110 -10.07 -8.09 7.02
C ILE A 110 -11.14 -7.06 6.67
N PHE A 111 -11.27 -6.72 5.39
CA PHE A 111 -12.09 -5.60 4.94
C PHE A 111 -13.49 -6.01 4.45
N GLY A 112 -13.66 -7.26 4.06
CA GLY A 112 -14.86 -7.78 3.39
C GLY A 112 -14.65 -7.96 1.89
N LYS A 113 -15.23 -9.03 1.33
CA LYS A 113 -15.04 -9.38 -0.09
C LYS A 113 -15.62 -8.32 -1.05
N ASP A 114 -16.76 -7.75 -0.69
CA ASP A 114 -17.50 -6.84 -1.56
C ASP A 114 -16.90 -5.42 -1.63
N VAL A 115 -15.97 -5.11 -0.73
CA VAL A 115 -15.27 -3.81 -0.67
C VAL A 115 -14.35 -3.61 -1.87
N PHE A 116 -13.83 -4.70 -2.42
CA PHE A 116 -12.86 -4.65 -3.52
C PHE A 116 -13.53 -4.90 -4.87
N ASP A 117 -13.07 -4.14 -5.88
CA ASP A 117 -13.45 -4.34 -7.28
C ASP A 117 -12.42 -5.23 -7.98
N GLU A 118 -11.13 -4.90 -7.84
CA GLU A 118 -10.04 -5.59 -8.52
C GLU A 118 -8.75 -5.62 -7.68
N PHE A 119 -7.89 -6.60 -7.95
CA PHE A 119 -6.55 -6.72 -7.39
C PHE A 119 -5.52 -6.84 -8.51
N ILE A 120 -4.61 -5.89 -8.59
CA ILE A 120 -3.51 -5.83 -9.55
C ILE A 120 -2.21 -6.07 -8.81
N TYR A 121 -1.53 -7.14 -9.18
CA TYR A 121 -0.26 -7.54 -8.60
C TYR A 121 0.87 -7.31 -9.59
N LEU A 122 1.85 -6.52 -9.17
CA LEU A 122 3.12 -6.30 -9.85
C LEU A 122 4.22 -7.10 -9.16
N ASP A 123 5.38 -7.23 -9.81
CA ASP A 123 6.52 -7.90 -9.18
C ASP A 123 7.09 -7.09 -8.01
N THR A 124 7.86 -7.75 -7.14
CA THR A 124 8.47 -7.11 -5.97
C THR A 124 9.33 -5.92 -6.40
N GLY A 125 8.96 -4.72 -5.95
CA GLY A 125 9.67 -3.49 -6.26
C GLY A 125 9.40 -2.89 -7.65
N GLU A 126 8.53 -3.49 -8.44
CA GLU A 126 8.13 -2.95 -9.74
C GLU A 126 7.43 -1.59 -9.61
N ASP A 127 7.77 -0.64 -10.48
CA ASP A 127 7.16 0.68 -10.54
C ASP A 127 5.70 0.60 -11.02
N LYS A 128 4.88 1.56 -10.58
CA LYS A 128 3.43 1.57 -10.85
C LYS A 128 3.01 2.52 -11.96
N ASP A 129 3.92 3.31 -12.54
CA ASP A 129 3.66 4.36 -13.51
C ASP A 129 2.82 3.89 -14.70
N VAL A 130 3.20 2.78 -15.33
CA VAL A 130 2.48 2.22 -16.49
C VAL A 130 1.05 1.81 -16.13
N ILE A 131 0.88 1.13 -15.01
CA ILE A 131 -0.46 0.66 -14.60
C ILE A 131 -1.34 1.83 -14.13
N LEU A 132 -0.77 2.82 -13.45
CA LEU A 132 -1.49 4.03 -13.05
C LEU A 132 -1.97 4.82 -14.27
N GLY A 133 -1.15 4.96 -15.32
CA GLY A 133 -1.55 5.57 -16.59
C GLY A 133 -2.75 4.89 -17.21
N LYS A 134 -2.74 3.56 -17.28
CA LYS A 134 -3.86 2.76 -17.77
C LYS A 134 -5.14 2.98 -16.97
N TYR A 135 -5.04 2.95 -15.62
CA TYR A 135 -6.22 3.11 -14.77
C TYR A 135 -6.74 4.55 -14.72
N ALA A 136 -5.87 5.56 -14.93
CA ALA A 136 -6.29 6.95 -15.07
C ALA A 136 -7.16 7.18 -16.32
N GLU A 137 -6.96 6.40 -17.40
CA GLU A 137 -7.83 6.43 -18.57
C GLU A 137 -9.24 5.88 -18.27
N TYR A 138 -9.34 4.81 -17.47
CA TYR A 138 -10.62 4.22 -17.07
C TYR A 138 -11.36 5.02 -16.00
N TYR A 139 -10.61 5.62 -15.07
CA TYR A 139 -11.13 6.33 -13.91
C TYR A 139 -10.50 7.73 -13.79
N PRO A 140 -10.73 8.65 -14.75
CA PRO A 140 -10.11 9.96 -14.74
C PRO A 140 -10.46 10.74 -13.48
N GLY A 141 -9.43 11.26 -12.80
CA GLY A 141 -9.58 12.00 -11.55
C GLY A 141 -9.97 11.13 -10.35
N ALA A 142 -9.79 9.81 -10.40
CA ALA A 142 -9.98 8.94 -9.23
C ALA A 142 -8.94 9.24 -8.14
N TYR A 143 -9.32 9.02 -6.88
CA TYR A 143 -8.35 9.05 -5.79
C TYR A 143 -7.36 7.90 -5.91
N TRP A 144 -6.08 8.20 -5.62
CA TRP A 144 -4.98 7.25 -5.52
C TRP A 144 -4.36 7.32 -4.12
N ILE A 145 -4.54 6.27 -3.31
CA ILE A 145 -4.04 6.25 -1.92
C ILE A 145 -2.71 5.49 -1.90
N GLU A 146 -1.64 6.16 -1.44
CA GLU A 146 -0.28 5.66 -1.54
C GLU A 146 0.56 6.10 -0.32
N ASP A 147 1.67 5.40 -0.01
CA ASP A 147 2.62 5.80 1.04
C ASP A 147 4.03 6.13 0.48
N LYS A 148 4.30 5.82 -0.79
CA LYS A 148 5.56 6.13 -1.48
C LYS A 148 5.40 7.39 -2.32
N VAL A 149 6.22 8.41 -2.03
CA VAL A 149 6.13 9.74 -2.69
C VAL A 149 6.24 9.62 -4.20
N LYS A 150 7.21 8.82 -4.74
CA LYS A 150 7.35 8.62 -6.18
C LYS A 150 6.05 8.17 -6.83
N ASN A 151 5.42 7.13 -6.31
CA ASN A 151 4.18 6.59 -6.87
C ASN A 151 2.99 7.56 -6.75
N ALA A 152 2.97 8.39 -5.70
CA ALA A 152 1.96 9.45 -5.55
C ALA A 152 2.14 10.54 -6.61
N VAL A 153 3.40 10.93 -6.90
CA VAL A 153 3.74 11.86 -7.99
C VAL A 153 3.38 11.27 -9.34
N ASP A 154 3.78 10.03 -9.62
CA ASP A 154 3.43 9.32 -10.87
C ASP A 154 1.91 9.31 -11.09
N GLY A 155 1.12 9.09 -10.02
CA GLY A 155 -0.34 9.18 -10.08
C GLY A 155 -0.87 10.58 -10.42
N ALA A 156 -0.27 11.63 -9.84
CA ALA A 156 -0.65 13.01 -10.14
C ALA A 156 -0.36 13.38 -11.60
N GLU A 157 0.78 12.95 -12.12
CA GLU A 157 1.22 13.22 -13.50
C GLU A 157 0.25 12.63 -14.55
N VAL A 158 -0.39 11.51 -14.24
CA VAL A 158 -1.40 10.89 -15.12
C VAL A 158 -2.83 11.36 -14.83
N GLY A 159 -3.02 12.35 -13.94
CA GLY A 159 -4.32 12.98 -13.68
C GLY A 159 -5.17 12.31 -12.61
N LEU A 160 -4.61 11.42 -11.80
CA LEU A 160 -5.24 10.93 -10.58
C LEU A 160 -5.17 11.97 -9.46
N GLN A 161 -5.92 11.78 -8.38
CA GLN A 161 -5.89 12.60 -7.17
C GLN A 161 -5.18 11.84 -6.05
N PRO A 162 -3.84 11.95 -5.91
CA PRO A 162 -3.11 11.21 -4.90
C PRO A 162 -3.40 11.75 -3.49
N LEU A 163 -3.56 10.83 -2.54
CA LEU A 163 -3.59 11.09 -1.10
C LEU A 163 -2.49 10.26 -0.45
N LEU A 164 -1.51 10.91 0.16
CA LEU A 164 -0.31 10.28 0.67
C LEU A 164 -0.48 9.91 2.15
N ILE A 165 -0.53 8.62 2.48
CA ILE A 165 -0.54 8.14 3.87
C ILE A 165 0.83 8.45 4.51
N LYS A 166 0.79 9.21 5.61
CA LYS A 166 1.99 9.71 6.27
C LYS A 166 2.67 8.64 7.10
N HIS A 167 3.91 8.36 6.76
CA HIS A 167 4.83 7.56 7.56
C HIS A 167 6.03 8.40 8.04
N PRO A 168 6.79 7.94 9.06
CA PRO A 168 7.95 8.67 9.56
C PRO A 168 9.00 9.02 8.50
N HIS A 169 9.12 8.23 7.43
CA HIS A 169 10.08 8.44 6.35
C HIS A 169 9.70 9.59 5.38
N ILE A 170 8.45 10.02 5.33
CA ILE A 170 7.97 11.04 4.37
C ILE A 170 8.33 12.48 4.77
N LYS A 171 9.11 12.70 5.81
CA LYS A 171 9.33 14.05 6.37
C LYS A 171 10.12 15.00 5.47
N THR A 172 11.02 14.48 4.66
CA THR A 172 12.04 15.26 3.94
C THR A 172 11.85 15.29 2.43
N GLU A 173 10.95 14.46 1.90
CA GLU A 173 10.74 14.37 0.47
C GLU A 173 9.85 15.51 -0.04
N ASN A 174 10.14 15.97 -1.27
CA ASN A 174 9.31 16.96 -1.93
C ASN A 174 7.96 16.35 -2.31
N THR A 175 6.91 16.82 -1.64
CA THR A 175 5.54 16.37 -1.86
C THR A 175 4.63 17.54 -2.24
N GLU A 176 5.19 18.54 -2.95
CA GLU A 176 4.45 19.76 -3.32
C GLU A 176 3.12 19.41 -3.98
N GLY A 177 2.05 19.98 -3.42
CA GLY A 177 0.69 19.82 -3.94
C GLY A 177 0.00 18.49 -3.59
N ILE A 178 0.69 17.49 -3.01
CA ILE A 178 0.07 16.22 -2.63
C ILE A 178 -0.40 16.27 -1.17
N PRO A 179 -1.71 16.11 -0.90
CA PRO A 179 -2.25 16.09 0.44
C PRO A 179 -1.71 14.91 1.27
N LYS A 180 -1.28 15.20 2.50
CA LYS A 180 -0.74 14.20 3.44
C LYS A 180 -1.79 13.80 4.46
N MET A 181 -2.10 12.52 4.52
CA MET A 181 -3.09 11.92 5.40
C MET A 181 -2.40 11.23 6.57
N SER A 182 -2.69 11.65 7.81
CA SER A 182 -2.12 11.01 8.99
C SER A 182 -2.74 9.64 9.31
N ASN A 183 -3.93 9.37 8.76
CA ASN A 183 -4.70 8.15 8.95
C ASN A 183 -5.85 8.04 7.94
N TRP A 184 -6.56 6.93 7.91
CA TRP A 184 -7.69 6.69 7.03
C TRP A 184 -8.92 7.55 7.35
N ARG A 185 -9.03 8.05 8.58
CA ARG A 185 -10.07 9.03 8.91
C ARG A 185 -9.94 10.30 8.04
N MET A 186 -8.74 10.83 7.89
CA MET A 186 -8.52 12.00 7.03
C MET A 186 -8.80 11.70 5.55
N VAL A 187 -8.47 10.49 5.08
CA VAL A 187 -8.83 10.05 3.72
C VAL A 187 -10.35 10.09 3.54
N TYR A 188 -11.10 9.48 4.47
CA TYR A 188 -12.56 9.51 4.45
C TYR A 188 -13.12 10.95 4.45
N GLU A 189 -12.65 11.80 5.37
CA GLU A 189 -13.09 13.20 5.47
C GLU A 189 -12.79 14.01 4.19
N THR A 190 -11.69 13.71 3.49
CA THR A 190 -11.35 14.34 2.21
C THR A 190 -12.27 13.86 1.07
N ILE A 191 -12.71 12.61 1.08
CA ILE A 191 -13.56 12.04 0.03
C ILE A 191 -15.02 12.53 0.17
N VAL A 192 -15.49 12.70 1.40
CA VAL A 192 -16.89 13.15 1.64
C VAL A 192 -17.08 14.67 1.57
N GLY A 193 -16.01 15.46 1.62
CA GLY A 193 -16.02 16.94 1.50
C GLY A 193 -16.26 17.58 2.84
#